data_c51230d6b8f98c2a450f534e28423200
#
_entry.id   c51230d6b8f98c2a450f534e28423200
#
_cell.length_a   1.000
_cell.length_b   1.000
_cell.length_c   1.000
_cell.angle_alpha   90.00
_cell.angle_beta   90.00
_cell.angle_gamma   90.00
#
_symmetry.space_group_name_H-M   'P 1'
#
loop_
_entity.id
_entity.type
_entity.pdbx_description
1 polymer ?
#
loop_
_entity_poly.entity_id
_entity_poly.type
_entity_poly.pdbx_seq_one_letter_code
_entity_poly.pdbx_strand_id
1 'polypeptide(L)'
;LTLAAENGCDSIAFPLISSGIYGYPKDAALRVATSAIGDFLQTNDINIYLAIFDKAALTVSRKLLGEVESYIDEHYVEEHTVYRRKLLDVERSAMKEADALAYNAPMPTMGIDDLVGNLDEPFGTTMLRLIDAKGKTDVEVYKRANIDRKLFSKIRTGKGYMPSKRTALALAIALELSLPETDDLLERAGYALSHSQQFDVIVEYFIVNGKYDIFEINEVLFKYDQPLLGC
;
A
#
# COMPACT_ATOMS: atom_id res chain seq x y z
N LEU A 1 -25.05 3.09 11.28
CA LEU A 1 -24.16 1.95 11.44
C LEU A 1 -24.77 0.88 12.34
N THR A 2 -25.24 1.25 13.53
CA THR A 2 -25.86 0.32 14.50
C THR A 2 -27.00 -0.50 13.89
N LEU A 3 -27.91 0.15 13.16
CA LEU A 3 -29.01 -0.53 12.46
C LEU A 3 -28.52 -1.58 11.45
N ALA A 4 -27.42 -1.33 10.75
CA ALA A 4 -26.87 -2.31 9.80
C ALA A 4 -26.32 -3.54 10.54
N ALA A 5 -25.61 -3.32 11.64
CA ALA A 5 -25.09 -4.41 12.48
C ALA A 5 -26.23 -5.23 13.13
N GLU A 6 -27.26 -4.57 13.68
CA GLU A 6 -28.44 -5.23 14.28
C GLU A 6 -29.23 -6.08 13.26
N ASN A 7 -29.24 -5.69 11.99
CA ASN A 7 -29.86 -6.45 10.91
C ASN A 7 -28.92 -7.48 10.26
N GLY A 8 -27.73 -7.70 10.80
CA GLY A 8 -26.80 -8.72 10.32
C GLY A 8 -26.21 -8.42 8.93
N CYS A 9 -26.11 -7.13 8.56
CA CYS A 9 -25.51 -6.75 7.29
C CYS A 9 -23.99 -6.97 7.33
N ASP A 10 -23.44 -7.63 6.32
CA ASP A 10 -21.99 -7.79 6.14
C ASP A 10 -21.32 -6.50 5.66
N SER A 11 -22.08 -5.61 5.04
CA SER A 11 -21.59 -4.33 4.50
C SER A 11 -22.65 -3.26 4.42
N ILE A 12 -22.22 -1.99 4.46
CA ILE A 12 -23.07 -0.82 4.25
C ILE A 12 -22.35 0.21 3.38
N ALA A 13 -23.08 0.83 2.45
CA ALA A 13 -22.56 1.94 1.65
C ALA A 13 -23.48 3.16 1.78
N PHE A 14 -22.89 4.33 1.97
CA PHE A 14 -23.65 5.59 2.01
C PHE A 14 -22.79 6.77 1.52
N PRO A 15 -23.42 7.83 0.98
CA PRO A 15 -22.73 9.05 0.58
C PRO A 15 -22.35 9.91 1.79
N LEU A 16 -21.56 10.95 1.54
CA LEU A 16 -21.25 11.95 2.55
C LEU A 16 -22.51 12.75 2.91
N ILE A 17 -23.07 12.44 4.09
CA ILE A 17 -24.37 12.96 4.57
C ILE A 17 -24.25 14.45 4.89
N SER A 18 -25.33 15.23 4.64
CA SER A 18 -25.48 16.66 4.93
C SER A 18 -24.56 17.62 4.16
N SER A 19 -23.68 17.15 3.32
CA SER A 19 -22.73 17.99 2.57
C SER A 19 -23.27 18.58 1.25
N GLY A 20 -24.52 18.23 0.91
CA GLY A 20 -25.20 18.73 -0.30
C GLY A 20 -26.05 19.96 -0.03
N ILE A 21 -27.39 19.83 -0.20
CA ILE A 21 -28.38 20.91 -0.10
C ILE A 21 -28.38 21.61 1.28
N TYR A 22 -28.02 20.91 2.33
CA TYR A 22 -27.97 21.44 3.70
C TYR A 22 -26.72 22.28 3.99
N GLY A 23 -25.76 22.39 3.05
CA GLY A 23 -24.63 23.30 3.12
C GLY A 23 -23.61 23.05 4.23
N TYR A 24 -23.63 21.85 4.87
CA TYR A 24 -22.59 21.52 5.85
C TYR A 24 -21.24 21.37 5.15
N PRO A 25 -20.14 21.93 5.69
CA PRO A 25 -18.81 21.86 5.05
C PRO A 25 -18.40 20.42 4.79
N LYS A 26 -18.02 20.12 3.56
CA LYS A 26 -17.72 18.74 3.12
C LYS A 26 -16.56 18.09 3.88
N ASP A 27 -15.53 18.88 4.16
CA ASP A 27 -14.37 18.45 4.94
C ASP A 27 -14.73 18.13 6.40
N ALA A 28 -15.58 18.92 7.01
CA ALA A 28 -16.08 18.68 8.36
C ALA A 28 -16.99 17.44 8.39
N ALA A 29 -17.86 17.27 7.37
CA ALA A 29 -18.69 16.08 7.22
C ALA A 29 -17.86 14.81 7.08
N LEU A 30 -16.80 14.86 6.29
CA LEU A 30 -15.88 13.72 6.10
C LEU A 30 -15.19 13.35 7.41
N ARG A 31 -14.64 14.31 8.15
CA ARG A 31 -14.01 14.05 9.45
C ARG A 31 -14.96 13.42 10.45
N VAL A 32 -16.18 13.94 10.57
CA VAL A 32 -17.19 13.38 11.46
C VAL A 32 -17.58 11.95 11.05
N ALA A 33 -17.76 11.71 9.74
CA ALA A 33 -18.07 10.39 9.23
C ALA A 33 -16.96 9.38 9.48
N THR A 34 -15.71 9.73 9.16
CA THR A 34 -14.55 8.85 9.35
C THR A 34 -14.27 8.56 10.82
N SER A 35 -14.38 9.56 11.72
CA SER A 35 -14.26 9.35 13.16
C SER A 35 -15.32 8.39 13.69
N ALA A 36 -16.60 8.63 13.34
CA ALA A 36 -17.69 7.78 13.77
C ALA A 36 -17.60 6.34 13.23
N ILE A 37 -17.10 6.18 11.99
CA ILE A 37 -16.84 4.87 11.40
C ILE A 37 -15.70 4.18 12.16
N GLY A 38 -14.60 4.88 12.42
CA GLY A 38 -13.46 4.34 13.14
C GLY A 38 -13.84 3.84 14.55
N ASP A 39 -14.57 4.65 15.30
CA ASP A 39 -15.06 4.29 16.65
C ASP A 39 -15.98 3.06 16.60
N PHE A 40 -16.90 3.01 15.63
CA PHE A 40 -17.83 1.90 15.46
C PHE A 40 -17.14 0.59 15.10
N LEU A 41 -16.12 0.64 14.25
CA LEU A 41 -15.35 -0.53 13.80
C LEU A 41 -14.44 -1.13 14.88
N GLN A 42 -14.18 -0.42 15.97
CA GLN A 42 -13.44 -1.00 17.10
C GLN A 42 -14.16 -2.20 17.73
N THR A 43 -15.48 -2.18 17.72
CA THR A 43 -16.33 -3.19 18.38
C THR A 43 -17.18 -4.01 17.40
N ASN A 44 -17.24 -3.62 16.13
CA ASN A 44 -18.09 -4.28 15.12
C ASN A 44 -17.24 -4.70 13.91
N ASP A 45 -17.63 -5.80 13.28
CA ASP A 45 -16.97 -6.38 12.10
C ASP A 45 -17.91 -6.29 10.89
N ILE A 46 -17.96 -5.12 10.26
CA ILE A 46 -18.79 -4.81 9.09
C ILE A 46 -17.99 -3.97 8.10
N ASN A 47 -18.16 -4.22 6.80
CA ASN A 47 -17.53 -3.40 5.77
C ASN A 47 -18.32 -2.11 5.53
N ILE A 48 -17.67 -0.96 5.64
CA ILE A 48 -18.30 0.35 5.47
C ILE A 48 -17.69 1.07 4.26
N TYR A 49 -18.54 1.43 3.30
CA TYR A 49 -18.18 2.16 2.09
C TYR A 49 -18.72 3.58 2.13
N LEU A 50 -17.85 4.57 2.31
CA LEU A 50 -18.21 5.98 2.21
C LEU A 50 -17.98 6.47 0.77
N ALA A 51 -19.05 6.73 0.03
CA ALA A 51 -19.00 7.20 -1.35
C ALA A 51 -18.72 8.71 -1.40
N ILE A 52 -17.58 9.11 -1.96
CA ILE A 52 -17.18 10.50 -2.14
C ILE A 52 -17.18 10.81 -3.63
N PHE A 53 -18.06 11.74 -4.05
CA PHE A 53 -18.23 12.11 -5.46
C PHE A 53 -17.38 13.33 -5.88
N ASP A 54 -16.80 14.05 -4.93
CA ASP A 54 -16.12 15.32 -5.19
C ASP A 54 -14.80 15.41 -4.42
N LYS A 55 -13.70 15.63 -5.16
CA LYS A 55 -12.35 15.84 -4.57
C LYS A 55 -12.30 17.04 -3.61
N ALA A 56 -13.17 18.04 -3.80
CA ALA A 56 -13.28 19.17 -2.90
C ALA A 56 -13.76 18.80 -1.48
N ALA A 57 -14.33 17.59 -1.30
CA ALA A 57 -14.67 17.06 0.03
C ALA A 57 -13.43 16.63 0.84
N LEU A 58 -12.29 16.41 0.18
CA LEU A 58 -11.04 16.00 0.79
C LEU A 58 -10.17 17.21 1.04
N THR A 59 -10.09 17.64 2.29
CA THR A 59 -9.18 18.70 2.71
C THR A 59 -7.87 18.09 3.18
N VAL A 60 -7.08 17.59 2.24
CA VAL A 60 -5.70 17.22 2.53
C VAL A 60 -4.96 18.49 2.96
N SER A 61 -4.21 18.42 4.04
CA SER A 61 -3.41 19.54 4.52
C SER A 61 -2.52 20.07 3.39
N ARG A 62 -2.54 21.37 3.14
CA ARG A 62 -1.65 22.02 2.14
C ARG A 62 -0.18 21.71 2.40
N LYS A 63 0.19 21.57 3.68
CA LYS A 63 1.55 21.19 4.09
C LYS A 63 1.87 19.77 3.62
N LEU A 64 0.99 18.82 3.91
CA LEU A 64 1.18 17.42 3.50
C LEU A 64 1.22 17.29 1.97
N LEU A 65 0.34 17.98 1.24
CA LEU A 65 0.38 17.97 -0.22
C LEU A 65 1.70 18.54 -0.74
N GLY A 66 2.17 19.66 -0.21
CA GLY A 66 3.46 20.23 -0.60
C GLY A 66 4.65 19.31 -0.29
N GLU A 67 4.62 18.60 0.84
CA GLU A 67 5.64 17.60 1.18
C GLU A 67 5.61 16.41 0.22
N VAL A 68 4.41 15.91 -0.12
CA VAL A 68 4.24 14.80 -1.08
C VAL A 68 4.61 15.26 -2.50
N GLU A 69 4.20 16.44 -2.94
CA GLU A 69 4.58 17.01 -4.25
C GLU A 69 6.10 17.12 -4.37
N SER A 70 6.77 17.68 -3.35
CA SER A 70 8.24 17.79 -3.33
C SER A 70 8.91 16.42 -3.40
N TYR A 71 8.38 15.43 -2.69
CA TYR A 71 8.92 14.06 -2.71
C TYR A 71 8.70 13.40 -4.09
N ILE A 72 7.54 13.60 -4.71
CA ILE A 72 7.26 13.09 -6.07
C ILE A 72 8.23 13.71 -7.06
N ASP A 73 8.41 15.05 -7.04
CA ASP A 73 9.31 15.75 -7.95
C ASP A 73 10.76 15.28 -7.81
N GLU A 74 11.19 14.90 -6.61
CA GLU A 74 12.54 14.43 -6.33
C GLU A 74 12.74 12.96 -6.75
N HIS A 75 11.75 12.10 -6.56
CA HIS A 75 11.89 10.64 -6.70
C HIS A 75 11.15 10.06 -7.91
N TYR A 76 10.11 10.75 -8.41
CA TYR A 76 9.36 10.29 -9.58
C TYR A 76 10.15 10.53 -10.86
N VAL A 77 10.56 9.46 -11.51
CA VAL A 77 11.23 9.51 -12.81
C VAL A 77 10.17 9.64 -13.91
N GLU A 78 9.62 10.82 -14.09
CA GLU A 78 8.91 11.13 -15.32
C GLU A 78 9.87 11.04 -16.51
N GLU A 79 9.42 10.48 -17.65
CA GLU A 79 10.21 10.30 -18.88
C GLU A 79 10.77 11.63 -19.42
N HIS A 80 11.68 12.27 -18.72
CA HIS A 80 12.45 13.37 -19.28
C HIS A 80 13.65 12.81 -20.04
N THR A 81 13.44 12.68 -21.31
CA THR A 81 14.27 12.09 -22.38
C THR A 81 15.72 12.62 -22.47
N VAL A 82 16.12 13.58 -21.67
CA VAL A 82 17.44 14.25 -21.80
C VAL A 82 18.50 13.63 -20.89
N TYR A 83 18.14 13.11 -19.72
CA TYR A 83 19.10 12.43 -18.82
C TYR A 83 19.35 10.96 -19.19
N ARG A 84 18.39 10.31 -19.82
CA ARG A 84 18.45 8.89 -20.19
C ARG A 84 19.60 8.54 -21.15
N ARG A 85 19.99 9.45 -22.04
CA ARG A 85 21.10 9.16 -22.99
C ARG A 85 22.46 9.14 -22.33
N LYS A 86 22.73 10.00 -21.33
CA LYS A 86 24.00 10.00 -20.60
C LYS A 86 24.11 8.85 -19.60
N LEU A 87 22.99 8.50 -18.90
CA LEU A 87 22.98 7.34 -18.01
C LEU A 87 23.16 6.03 -18.79
N LEU A 88 22.44 5.84 -19.91
CA LEU A 88 22.56 4.66 -20.75
C LEU A 88 23.99 4.43 -21.30
N ASP A 89 24.76 5.48 -21.55
CA ASP A 89 26.14 5.35 -22.01
C ASP A 89 27.07 4.95 -20.87
N VAL A 90 26.87 5.45 -19.65
CA VAL A 90 27.61 5.05 -18.45
C VAL A 90 27.22 3.63 -18.01
N GLU A 91 25.94 3.30 -18.00
CA GLU A 91 25.45 1.95 -17.70
C GLU A 91 25.90 0.93 -18.75
N ARG A 92 25.88 1.29 -20.04
CA ARG A 92 26.38 0.43 -21.12
C ARG A 92 27.89 0.20 -21.04
N SER A 93 28.66 1.19 -20.56
CA SER A 93 30.09 1.05 -20.34
C SER A 93 30.35 0.17 -19.10
N ALA A 94 29.61 0.37 -18.01
CA ALA A 94 29.71 -0.44 -16.81
C ALA A 94 29.24 -1.91 -17.06
N MET A 95 28.19 -2.12 -17.86
CA MET A 95 27.77 -3.45 -18.28
C MET A 95 28.83 -4.16 -19.12
N LYS A 96 29.50 -3.44 -20.05
CA LYS A 96 30.58 -4.03 -20.85
C LYS A 96 31.79 -4.42 -19.99
N GLU A 97 32.10 -3.63 -18.95
CA GLU A 97 33.18 -3.99 -18.01
C GLU A 97 32.76 -5.17 -17.10
N ALA A 98 31.50 -5.20 -16.65
CA ALA A 98 30.95 -6.31 -15.87
C ALA A 98 30.88 -7.61 -16.68
N ASP A 99 30.45 -7.54 -17.94
CA ASP A 99 30.42 -8.70 -18.85
C ASP A 99 31.85 -9.21 -19.15
N ALA A 100 32.86 -8.33 -19.29
CA ALA A 100 34.23 -8.72 -19.49
C ALA A 100 34.84 -9.39 -18.24
N LEU A 101 34.42 -9.00 -17.04
CA LEU A 101 34.84 -9.63 -15.78
C LEU A 101 34.05 -10.94 -15.50
N ALA A 102 32.79 -11.01 -15.88
CA ALA A 102 31.94 -12.20 -15.69
C ALA A 102 32.33 -13.36 -16.64
N TYR A 103 32.89 -13.06 -17.83
CA TYR A 103 33.30 -14.09 -18.80
C TYR A 103 34.49 -14.95 -18.31
N ASN A 104 35.22 -14.51 -17.30
CA ASN A 104 36.36 -15.23 -16.73
C ASN A 104 36.12 -15.85 -15.34
N ALA A 105 34.94 -15.71 -14.77
CA ALA A 105 34.59 -16.36 -13.51
C ALA A 105 33.94 -17.71 -13.78
N PRO A 106 34.40 -18.81 -13.15
CA PRO A 106 33.66 -20.07 -13.24
C PRO A 106 32.29 -19.87 -12.63
N MET A 107 31.24 -19.90 -13.46
CA MET A 107 29.86 -19.90 -12.99
C MET A 107 29.66 -21.16 -12.14
N PRO A 108 29.22 -21.03 -10.87
CA PRO A 108 28.73 -22.18 -10.14
C PRO A 108 27.52 -22.71 -10.88
N THR A 109 27.62 -23.91 -11.44
CA THR A 109 26.50 -24.63 -12.01
C THR A 109 25.60 -25.13 -10.88
N MET A 110 24.82 -24.23 -10.30
CA MET A 110 23.68 -24.62 -9.46
C MET A 110 22.63 -25.25 -10.38
N GLY A 111 22.27 -26.49 -10.14
CA GLY A 111 21.19 -27.15 -10.85
C GLY A 111 19.86 -26.42 -10.61
N ILE A 112 18.98 -26.42 -11.61
CA ILE A 112 17.63 -25.83 -11.45
C ILE A 112 16.91 -26.44 -10.23
N ASP A 113 17.12 -27.71 -9.95
CA ASP A 113 16.54 -28.42 -8.80
C ASP A 113 17.04 -27.85 -7.45
N ASP A 114 18.30 -27.42 -7.38
CA ASP A 114 18.87 -26.79 -6.19
C ASP A 114 18.29 -25.38 -5.97
N LEU A 115 18.04 -24.63 -7.03
CA LEU A 115 17.39 -23.31 -6.99
C LEU A 115 15.93 -23.42 -6.57
N VAL A 116 15.19 -24.39 -7.13
CA VAL A 116 13.77 -24.62 -6.78
C VAL A 116 13.63 -25.19 -5.37
N GLY A 117 14.62 -25.95 -4.89
CA GLY A 117 14.64 -26.50 -3.52
C GLY A 117 14.91 -25.45 -2.44
N ASN A 118 15.45 -24.29 -2.78
CA ASN A 118 15.82 -23.20 -1.87
C ASN A 118 14.97 -21.94 -2.08
N LEU A 119 13.65 -22.09 -2.31
CA LEU A 119 12.75 -20.95 -2.41
C LEU A 119 12.64 -20.26 -1.06
N ASP A 120 12.51 -18.93 -1.12
CA ASP A 120 12.26 -18.10 0.05
C ASP A 120 10.93 -18.43 0.74
N GLU A 121 10.81 -17.98 2.00
CA GLU A 121 9.59 -18.12 2.78
C GLU A 121 8.39 -17.48 2.04
N PRO A 122 7.24 -18.18 1.90
CA PRO A 122 6.08 -17.65 1.22
C PRO A 122 5.52 -16.40 1.88
N PHE A 123 4.91 -15.50 1.09
CA PHE A 123 4.29 -14.24 1.55
C PHE A 123 3.42 -14.42 2.80
N GLY A 124 2.51 -15.41 2.80
CA GLY A 124 1.58 -15.65 3.91
C GLY A 124 2.30 -15.98 5.23
N THR A 125 3.35 -16.79 5.16
CA THR A 125 4.16 -17.17 6.33
C THR A 125 4.95 -15.98 6.86
N THR A 126 5.59 -15.23 5.96
CA THR A 126 6.33 -14.00 6.32
C THR A 126 5.39 -12.99 6.98
N MET A 127 4.19 -12.77 6.41
CA MET A 127 3.19 -11.88 6.97
C MET A 127 2.80 -12.30 8.40
N LEU A 128 2.51 -13.58 8.64
CA LEU A 128 2.15 -14.07 9.99
C LEU A 128 3.28 -13.85 10.98
N ARG A 129 4.51 -14.16 10.59
CA ARG A 129 5.71 -13.92 11.41
C ARG A 129 5.88 -12.43 11.75
N LEU A 130 5.60 -11.53 10.81
CA LEU A 130 5.63 -10.08 11.05
C LEU A 130 4.52 -9.63 12.00
N ILE A 131 3.32 -10.18 11.90
CA ILE A 131 2.20 -9.91 12.83
C ILE A 131 2.63 -10.26 14.25
N ASP A 132 3.17 -11.47 14.45
CA ASP A 132 3.65 -11.95 15.75
C ASP A 132 4.81 -11.06 16.27
N ALA A 133 5.78 -10.74 15.42
CA ALA A 133 6.93 -9.90 15.77
C ALA A 133 6.55 -8.47 16.18
N LYS A 134 5.51 -7.90 15.55
CA LYS A 134 4.98 -6.57 15.88
C LYS A 134 3.97 -6.61 17.05
N GLY A 135 3.67 -7.80 17.61
CA GLY A 135 2.74 -7.97 18.72
C GLY A 135 1.29 -7.57 18.40
N LYS A 136 0.92 -7.61 17.13
CA LYS A 136 -0.43 -7.24 16.66
C LYS A 136 -1.31 -8.49 16.54
N THR A 137 -2.61 -8.30 16.62
CA THR A 137 -3.59 -9.36 16.35
C THR A 137 -4.01 -9.35 14.88
N ASP A 138 -4.43 -10.50 14.35
CA ASP A 138 -4.99 -10.62 13.00
C ASP A 138 -6.09 -9.57 12.75
N VAL A 139 -6.97 -9.38 13.75
CA VAL A 139 -8.11 -8.45 13.70
C VAL A 139 -7.66 -7.02 13.55
N GLU A 140 -6.66 -6.59 14.32
CA GLU A 140 -6.09 -5.26 14.21
C GLU A 140 -5.47 -5.05 12.83
N VAL A 141 -4.73 -6.04 12.32
CA VAL A 141 -4.02 -5.91 11.04
C VAL A 141 -5.00 -5.78 9.89
N TYR A 142 -6.00 -6.67 9.74
CA TYR A 142 -6.92 -6.55 8.60
C TYR A 142 -7.80 -5.29 8.69
N LYS A 143 -8.18 -4.85 9.90
CA LYS A 143 -8.92 -3.60 10.08
C LYS A 143 -8.07 -2.38 9.73
N ARG A 144 -6.83 -2.33 10.19
CA ARG A 144 -5.89 -1.24 9.85
C ARG A 144 -5.51 -1.22 8.38
N ALA A 145 -5.42 -2.39 7.75
CA ALA A 145 -5.18 -2.52 6.31
C ALA A 145 -6.42 -2.18 5.46
N ASN A 146 -7.57 -1.93 6.09
CA ASN A 146 -8.84 -1.71 5.42
C ASN A 146 -9.17 -2.81 4.40
N ILE A 147 -8.93 -4.08 4.77
CA ILE A 147 -9.23 -5.25 3.95
C ILE A 147 -10.28 -6.14 4.60
N ASP A 148 -11.06 -6.83 3.76
CA ASP A 148 -12.08 -7.77 4.19
C ASP A 148 -11.47 -8.95 4.95
N ARG A 149 -12.12 -9.38 6.03
CA ARG A 149 -11.77 -10.57 6.80
C ARG A 149 -11.63 -11.84 5.95
N LYS A 150 -12.51 -12.00 4.93
CA LYS A 150 -12.45 -13.15 4.02
C LYS A 150 -11.17 -13.14 3.18
N LEU A 151 -10.78 -11.95 2.69
CA LEU A 151 -9.53 -11.77 1.97
C LEU A 151 -8.32 -12.06 2.87
N PHE A 152 -8.32 -11.53 4.09
CA PHE A 152 -7.27 -11.81 5.07
C PHE A 152 -7.15 -13.30 5.39
N SER A 153 -8.29 -13.99 5.61
CA SER A 153 -8.33 -15.43 5.83
C SER A 153 -7.75 -16.21 4.64
N LYS A 154 -8.02 -15.78 3.41
CA LYS A 154 -7.41 -16.36 2.20
C LYS A 154 -5.89 -16.23 2.19
N ILE A 155 -5.37 -15.06 2.55
CA ILE A 155 -3.92 -14.81 2.62
C ILE A 155 -3.29 -15.70 3.69
N ARG A 156 -3.94 -15.81 4.85
CA ARG A 156 -3.46 -16.61 5.98
C ARG A 156 -3.44 -18.11 5.72
N THR A 157 -4.48 -18.64 5.10
CA THR A 157 -4.70 -20.11 4.99
C THR A 157 -4.52 -20.66 3.59
N GLY A 158 -4.56 -19.79 2.57
CA GLY A 158 -4.52 -20.20 1.17
C GLY A 158 -3.12 -20.56 0.72
N LYS A 159 -2.81 -21.86 0.62
CA LYS A 159 -1.56 -22.32 0.04
C LYS A 159 -1.42 -21.78 -1.39
N GLY A 160 -0.40 -20.93 -1.62
CA GLY A 160 -0.12 -20.33 -2.93
C GLY A 160 -1.02 -19.14 -3.32
N TYR A 161 -1.85 -18.62 -2.40
CA TYR A 161 -2.58 -17.39 -2.68
C TYR A 161 -1.63 -16.18 -2.60
N MET A 162 -1.56 -15.44 -3.68
CA MET A 162 -0.77 -14.22 -3.77
C MET A 162 -1.69 -13.00 -3.75
N PRO A 163 -1.54 -12.07 -2.80
CA PRO A 163 -2.34 -10.84 -2.79
C PRO A 163 -1.95 -9.90 -3.94
N SER A 164 -2.80 -8.95 -4.25
CA SER A 164 -2.43 -7.85 -5.15
C SER A 164 -1.37 -6.95 -4.48
N LYS A 165 -0.62 -6.20 -5.28
CA LYS A 165 0.37 -5.23 -4.77
C LYS A 165 -0.27 -4.25 -3.77
N ARG A 166 -1.47 -3.74 -4.07
CA ARG A 166 -2.22 -2.84 -3.18
C ARG A 166 -2.55 -3.48 -1.84
N THR A 167 -2.94 -4.75 -1.84
CA THR A 167 -3.22 -5.51 -0.62
C THR A 167 -1.94 -5.75 0.18
N ALA A 168 -0.82 -6.10 -0.48
CA ALA A 168 0.47 -6.29 0.18
C ALA A 168 0.96 -4.99 0.84
N LEU A 169 0.84 -3.85 0.14
CA LEU A 169 1.17 -2.53 0.69
C LEU A 169 0.24 -2.11 1.84
N ALA A 170 -1.07 -2.38 1.72
CA ALA A 170 -2.01 -2.11 2.81
C ALA A 170 -1.65 -2.89 4.09
N LEU A 171 -1.19 -4.14 3.95
CA LEU A 171 -0.70 -4.94 5.08
C LEU A 171 0.62 -4.40 5.63
N ALA A 172 1.55 -3.94 4.77
CA ALA A 172 2.79 -3.30 5.20
C ALA A 172 2.51 -2.03 6.03
N ILE A 173 1.57 -1.19 5.60
CA ILE A 173 1.11 0.00 6.32
C ILE A 173 0.47 -0.38 7.67
N ALA A 174 -0.42 -1.39 7.69
CA ALA A 174 -1.07 -1.84 8.91
C ALA A 174 -0.09 -2.38 9.95
N LEU A 175 0.99 -3.02 9.50
CA LEU A 175 2.07 -3.55 10.32
C LEU A 175 3.14 -2.50 10.68
N GLU A 176 3.03 -1.29 10.16
CA GLU A 176 3.99 -0.21 10.35
C GLU A 176 5.42 -0.64 9.98
N LEU A 177 5.55 -1.27 8.82
CA LEU A 177 6.84 -1.75 8.33
C LEU A 177 7.72 -0.58 7.87
N SER A 178 9.01 -0.68 8.16
CA SER A 178 10.02 0.18 7.54
C SER A 178 10.13 -0.09 6.03
N LEU A 179 10.78 0.79 5.28
CA LEU A 179 10.96 0.60 3.83
C LEU A 179 11.66 -0.73 3.51
N PRO A 180 12.79 -1.13 4.15
CA PRO A 180 13.40 -2.44 3.89
C PRO A 180 12.50 -3.64 4.22
N GLU A 181 11.71 -3.57 5.32
CA GLU A 181 10.75 -4.62 5.67
C GLU A 181 9.61 -4.70 4.64
N THR A 182 9.20 -3.54 4.10
CA THR A 182 8.18 -3.46 3.05
C THR A 182 8.68 -4.05 1.75
N ASP A 183 9.91 -3.75 1.35
CA ASP A 183 10.53 -4.29 0.15
C ASP A 183 10.66 -5.83 0.24
N ASP A 184 11.13 -6.37 1.37
CA ASP A 184 11.22 -7.81 1.61
C ASP A 184 9.83 -8.47 1.49
N LEU A 185 8.80 -7.86 2.09
CA LEU A 185 7.43 -8.38 2.01
C LEU A 185 6.87 -8.32 0.57
N LEU A 186 7.13 -7.25 -0.17
CA LEU A 186 6.69 -7.11 -1.57
C LEU A 186 7.40 -8.11 -2.49
N GLU A 187 8.70 -8.31 -2.32
CA GLU A 187 9.49 -9.26 -3.11
C GLU A 187 8.91 -10.67 -3.00
N ARG A 188 8.48 -11.09 -1.81
CA ARG A 188 7.82 -12.39 -1.60
C ARG A 188 6.46 -12.50 -2.27
N ALA A 189 5.84 -11.38 -2.62
CA ALA A 189 4.64 -11.32 -3.44
C ALA A 189 4.93 -11.11 -4.94
N GLY A 190 6.20 -11.07 -5.34
CA GLY A 190 6.63 -10.79 -6.71
C GLY A 190 6.43 -9.34 -7.15
N TYR A 191 6.45 -8.39 -6.19
CA TYR A 191 6.31 -6.96 -6.43
C TYR A 191 7.53 -6.20 -5.93
N ALA A 192 7.68 -4.96 -6.40
CA ALA A 192 8.63 -3.99 -5.91
C ALA A 192 8.01 -2.59 -5.97
N LEU A 193 8.49 -1.66 -5.15
CA LEU A 193 8.22 -0.24 -5.35
C LEU A 193 8.99 0.27 -6.56
N SER A 194 8.39 1.18 -7.32
CA SER A 194 8.99 1.71 -8.54
C SER A 194 8.80 3.22 -8.62
N HIS A 195 9.90 3.96 -8.75
CA HIS A 195 9.88 5.41 -8.94
C HIS A 195 9.32 5.85 -10.31
N SER A 196 9.02 4.91 -11.20
CA SER A 196 8.27 5.18 -12.44
C SER A 196 6.75 5.09 -12.28
N GLN A 197 6.26 4.82 -11.06
CA GLN A 197 4.84 4.74 -10.73
C GLN A 197 4.52 5.73 -9.61
N GLN A 198 3.72 6.74 -9.92
CA GLN A 198 3.35 7.77 -8.95
C GLN A 198 2.66 7.20 -7.71
N PHE A 199 1.86 6.14 -7.88
CA PHE A 199 1.27 5.39 -6.77
C PHE A 199 2.33 4.90 -5.78
N ASP A 200 3.40 4.28 -6.29
CA ASP A 200 4.47 3.71 -5.46
C ASP A 200 5.23 4.80 -4.72
N VAL A 201 5.58 5.88 -5.40
CA VAL A 201 6.30 7.03 -4.81
C VAL A 201 5.49 7.68 -3.69
N ILE A 202 4.16 7.81 -3.87
CA ILE A 202 3.29 8.34 -2.82
C ILE A 202 3.29 7.42 -1.60
N VAL A 203 3.12 6.11 -1.78
CA VAL A 203 3.11 5.15 -0.67
C VAL A 203 4.46 5.11 0.03
N GLU A 204 5.56 5.10 -0.73
CA GLU A 204 6.93 5.16 -0.22
C GLU A 204 7.16 6.40 0.65
N TYR A 205 6.70 7.57 0.21
CA TYR A 205 6.76 8.80 1.01
C TYR A 205 6.19 8.60 2.42
N PHE A 206 5.02 7.99 2.53
CA PHE A 206 4.38 7.76 3.83
C PHE A 206 5.17 6.79 4.70
N ILE A 207 5.70 5.71 4.12
CA ILE A 207 6.52 4.71 4.83
C ILE A 207 7.82 5.35 5.35
N VAL A 208 8.55 6.09 4.50
CA VAL A 208 9.80 6.76 4.86
C VAL A 208 9.60 7.79 5.97
N ASN A 209 8.46 8.47 5.97
CA ASN A 209 8.13 9.46 7.00
C ASN A 209 7.43 8.86 8.23
N GLY A 210 7.29 7.53 8.34
CA GLY A 210 6.67 6.86 9.48
C GLY A 210 5.19 7.18 9.67
N LYS A 211 4.47 7.50 8.59
CA LYS A 211 3.04 7.82 8.57
C LYS A 211 2.25 6.61 8.08
N TYR A 212 1.52 5.95 8.97
CA TYR A 212 0.86 4.67 8.70
C TYR A 212 -0.67 4.72 8.80
N ASP A 213 -1.26 5.91 8.65
CA ASP A 213 -2.72 6.04 8.55
C ASP A 213 -3.18 5.79 7.12
N ILE A 214 -3.82 4.64 6.89
CA ILE A 214 -4.28 4.23 5.56
C ILE A 214 -5.32 5.20 4.98
N PHE A 215 -6.08 5.89 5.82
CA PHE A 215 -7.07 6.86 5.35
C PHE A 215 -6.38 8.14 4.85
N GLU A 216 -5.37 8.64 5.57
CA GLU A 216 -4.55 9.78 5.13
C GLU A 216 -3.84 9.47 3.80
N ILE A 217 -3.27 8.26 3.68
CA ILE A 217 -2.63 7.79 2.45
C ILE A 217 -3.64 7.76 1.30
N ASN A 218 -4.83 7.19 1.55
CA ASN A 218 -5.88 7.08 0.55
C ASN A 218 -6.45 8.45 0.13
N GLU A 219 -6.51 9.44 1.02
CA GLU A 219 -6.88 10.81 0.67
C GLU A 219 -5.89 11.41 -0.35
N VAL A 220 -4.59 11.21 -0.12
CA VAL A 220 -3.56 11.68 -1.05
C VAL A 220 -3.63 10.89 -2.36
N LEU A 221 -3.70 9.57 -2.32
CA LEU A 221 -3.84 8.74 -3.52
C LEU A 221 -5.05 9.15 -4.36
N PHE A 222 -6.19 9.38 -3.73
CA PHE A 222 -7.39 9.86 -4.42
C PHE A 222 -7.19 11.25 -5.05
N LYS A 223 -6.48 12.14 -4.37
CA LYS A 223 -6.17 13.49 -4.88
C LYS A 223 -5.37 13.42 -6.18
N TYR A 224 -4.47 12.45 -6.29
CA TYR A 224 -3.62 12.23 -7.46
C TYR A 224 -4.21 11.22 -8.48
N ASP A 225 -5.50 10.90 -8.39
CA ASP A 225 -6.17 9.92 -9.26
C ASP A 225 -5.52 8.52 -9.24
N GLN A 226 -4.90 8.16 -8.11
CA GLN A 226 -4.27 6.86 -7.95
C GLN A 226 -5.23 5.84 -7.31
N PRO A 227 -5.02 4.53 -7.58
CA PRO A 227 -5.79 3.47 -6.91
C PRO A 227 -5.62 3.53 -5.40
N LEU A 228 -6.70 3.24 -4.65
CA LEU A 228 -6.66 3.24 -3.18
C LEU A 228 -6.09 1.93 -2.63
N LEU A 229 -5.51 2.00 -1.43
CA LEU A 229 -5.09 0.85 -0.64
C LEU A 229 -6.28 0.21 0.08
N GLY A 230 -6.23 -1.10 0.30
CA GLY A 230 -7.18 -1.80 1.16
C GLY A 230 -8.61 -1.96 0.61
N CYS A 231 -8.84 -1.83 -0.69
CA CYS A 231 -10.16 -1.98 -1.32
C CYS A 231 -10.22 -3.21 -2.21
#